data_67698f16aa08ae65bc2e38bdd88338b6
#
_entry.id   67698f16aa08ae65bc2e38bdd88338b6
#
_cell.length_a   1.000
_cell.length_b   1.000
_cell.length_c   1.000
_cell.angle_alpha   90.00
_cell.angle_beta   90.00
_cell.angle_gamma   90.00
#
_symmetry.space_group_name_H-M   'P 1'
#
loop_
_entity.id
_entity.type
_entity.pdbx_description
1 polymer ?
#
loop_
_entity_poly.entity_id
_entity_poly.type
_entity_poly.pdbx_seq_one_letter_code
_entity_poly.pdbx_strand_id
1 'polypeptide(L)'
;RHSKEIESAKKVAEHYHAKHIIVEMDMSFLHSSALTSQDLKVPSHNSASEVKADIPVTYVPARNISMLSLAGLCESEGGDAIYIGANSVDYSGYPDCRPEFFEAFQKVLNVGTKCGVQGSPVKIITPILSMSKAEIVKLATKLGAPLQYTWSCYNGGEKACGHCDSCLLRLKGFAEAGIKDPVEYEGSI
;
A
#
# COMPACT_ATOMS: atom_id res chain seq x y z
N ARG A 1 3.22 -7.38 13.02
CA ARG A 1 3.94 -7.30 11.74
C ARG A 1 3.92 -5.90 11.11
N HIS A 2 2.96 -5.04 11.48
CA HIS A 2 2.77 -3.71 10.84
C HIS A 2 3.38 -2.52 11.61
N SER A 3 4.03 -2.73 12.75
CA SER A 3 4.65 -1.63 13.52
C SER A 3 5.65 -0.81 12.71
N LYS A 4 6.44 -1.49 11.87
CA LYS A 4 7.46 -0.84 11.01
C LYS A 4 6.84 0.05 9.94
N GLU A 5 5.69 -0.33 9.38
CA GLU A 5 4.94 0.49 8.42
C GLU A 5 4.44 1.79 9.08
N ILE A 6 3.97 1.72 10.35
CA ILE A 6 3.52 2.90 11.11
C ILE A 6 4.69 3.84 11.40
N GLU A 7 5.85 3.30 11.81
CA GLU A 7 7.07 4.10 11.99
C GLU A 7 7.50 4.80 10.71
N SER A 8 7.45 4.09 9.58
CA SER A 8 7.76 4.61 8.24
C SER A 8 6.77 5.71 7.84
N ALA A 9 5.47 5.48 8.03
CA ALA A 9 4.43 6.47 7.75
C ALA A 9 4.62 7.75 8.58
N LYS A 10 4.98 7.62 9.87
CA LYS A 10 5.30 8.77 10.74
C LYS A 10 6.46 9.59 10.19
N LYS A 11 7.58 8.95 9.82
CA LYS A 11 8.75 9.63 9.24
C LYS A 11 8.43 10.35 7.94
N VAL A 12 7.62 9.73 7.07
CA VAL A 12 7.17 10.36 5.81
C VAL A 12 6.26 11.56 6.10
N ALA A 13 5.31 11.43 7.03
CA ALA A 13 4.44 12.53 7.41
C ALA A 13 5.23 13.71 8.02
N GLU A 14 6.20 13.44 8.89
CA GLU A 14 7.11 14.44 9.47
C GLU A 14 7.92 15.15 8.38
N HIS A 15 8.45 14.41 7.39
CA HIS A 15 9.22 14.96 6.28
C HIS A 15 8.41 15.99 5.46
N TYR A 16 7.12 15.74 5.27
CA TYR A 16 6.22 16.62 4.52
C TYR A 16 5.43 17.59 5.42
N HIS A 17 5.68 17.61 6.73
CA HIS A 17 4.92 18.41 7.70
C HIS A 17 3.41 18.16 7.63
N ALA A 18 3.03 16.92 7.30
CA ALA A 18 1.65 16.50 7.19
C ALA A 18 1.09 16.03 8.55
N LYS A 19 -0.19 16.33 8.82
CA LYS A 19 -0.91 15.79 9.99
C LYS A 19 -0.97 14.26 9.86
N HIS A 20 -0.47 13.55 10.86
CA HIS A 20 -0.52 12.08 10.93
C HIS A 20 -1.52 11.64 11.98
N ILE A 21 -2.51 10.84 11.58
CA ILE A 21 -3.52 10.28 12.47
C ILE A 21 -3.41 8.75 12.41
N ILE A 22 -3.29 8.12 13.57
CA ILE A 22 -3.28 6.66 13.69
C ILE A 22 -4.66 6.22 14.17
N VAL A 23 -5.30 5.35 13.40
CA VAL A 23 -6.56 4.69 13.78
C VAL A 23 -6.26 3.23 14.05
N GLU A 24 -6.49 2.79 15.29
CA GLU A 24 -6.31 1.40 15.68
C GLU A 24 -7.59 0.61 15.37
N MET A 25 -7.43 -0.49 14.63
CA MET A 25 -8.50 -1.40 14.28
C MET A 25 -8.06 -2.83 14.62
N ASP A 26 -8.74 -3.47 15.55
CA ASP A 26 -8.45 -4.87 15.87
C ASP A 26 -8.99 -5.78 14.75
N MET A 27 -8.07 -6.39 14.01
CA MET A 27 -8.35 -7.37 12.98
C MET A 27 -7.85 -8.78 13.35
N SER A 28 -7.58 -9.05 14.62
CA SER A 28 -7.03 -10.32 15.11
C SER A 28 -7.96 -11.51 14.88
N PHE A 29 -9.27 -11.26 14.69
CA PHE A 29 -10.27 -12.28 14.33
C PHE A 29 -10.14 -12.79 12.88
N LEU A 30 -9.35 -12.13 12.02
CA LEU A 30 -9.11 -12.55 10.64
C LEU A 30 -7.95 -13.56 10.59
N HIS A 31 -8.29 -14.84 10.43
CA HIS A 31 -7.32 -15.93 10.36
C HIS A 31 -6.96 -16.35 8.93
N SER A 32 -7.59 -15.75 7.91
CA SER A 32 -7.45 -16.15 6.50
C SER A 32 -6.23 -15.59 5.77
N SER A 33 -5.48 -14.66 6.39
CA SER A 33 -4.31 -14.03 5.77
C SER A 33 -3.04 -14.23 6.59
N ALA A 34 -1.92 -14.47 5.90
CA ALA A 34 -0.60 -14.53 6.52
C ALA A 34 -0.16 -13.18 7.14
N LEU A 35 -0.85 -12.08 6.85
CA LEU A 35 -0.57 -10.77 7.46
C LEU A 35 -1.31 -10.56 8.78
N THR A 36 -2.43 -11.25 9.00
CA THR A 36 -3.27 -11.11 10.22
C THR A 36 -3.17 -12.33 11.13
N SER A 37 -2.94 -13.54 10.59
CA SER A 37 -2.76 -14.77 11.36
C SER A 37 -1.28 -15.01 11.74
N GLN A 38 -1.05 -15.58 12.92
CA GLN A 38 0.27 -16.11 13.33
C GLN A 38 0.52 -17.53 12.83
N ASP A 39 -0.54 -18.26 12.51
CA ASP A 39 -0.46 -19.67 12.06
C ASP A 39 -0.04 -19.79 10.59
N LEU A 40 -0.26 -18.72 9.80
CA LEU A 40 0.12 -18.66 8.39
C LEU A 40 1.48 -17.98 8.21
N LYS A 41 2.35 -18.63 7.43
CA LYS A 41 3.66 -18.07 7.08
C LYS A 41 3.56 -17.19 5.85
N VAL A 42 4.29 -16.08 5.86
CA VAL A 42 4.50 -15.26 4.66
C VAL A 42 5.34 -16.07 3.68
N PRO A 43 4.92 -16.23 2.40
CA PRO A 43 5.69 -16.92 1.39
C PRO A 43 7.09 -16.32 1.21
N SER A 44 8.04 -17.19 0.90
CA SER A 44 9.43 -16.85 0.63
C SER A 44 9.81 -17.41 -0.74
N HIS A 45 10.44 -16.59 -1.56
CA HIS A 45 10.85 -16.93 -2.92
C HIS A 45 12.29 -16.49 -3.16
N ASN A 46 12.93 -17.09 -4.17
CA ASN A 46 14.29 -16.73 -4.56
C ASN A 46 14.34 -15.61 -5.60
N SER A 47 13.23 -15.41 -6.32
CA SER A 47 13.14 -14.39 -7.38
C SER A 47 11.73 -13.85 -7.56
N ALA A 48 11.61 -12.65 -8.13
CA ALA A 48 10.32 -12.02 -8.44
C ALA A 48 9.51 -12.79 -9.51
N SER A 49 10.14 -13.66 -10.30
CA SER A 49 9.45 -14.50 -11.31
C SER A 49 8.64 -15.65 -10.69
N GLU A 50 8.91 -15.98 -9.42
CA GLU A 50 8.16 -17.00 -8.68
C GLU A 50 6.87 -16.44 -8.05
N VAL A 51 6.73 -15.11 -7.98
CA VAL A 51 5.52 -14.47 -7.45
C VAL A 51 4.37 -14.67 -8.43
N LYS A 52 3.32 -15.38 -7.99
CA LYS A 52 2.16 -15.73 -8.82
C LYS A 52 1.16 -14.55 -8.89
N ALA A 53 0.43 -14.48 -10.01
CA ALA A 53 -0.63 -13.49 -10.21
C ALA A 53 -1.98 -13.84 -9.53
N ASP A 54 -2.08 -15.00 -8.91
CA ASP A 54 -3.27 -15.43 -8.16
C ASP A 54 -3.47 -14.60 -6.88
N ILE A 55 -4.66 -14.69 -6.26
CA ILE A 55 -4.90 -14.06 -4.95
C ILE A 55 -4.01 -14.74 -3.91
N PRO A 56 -3.04 -14.03 -3.31
CA PRO A 56 -2.05 -14.66 -2.44
C PRO A 56 -2.60 -14.88 -1.03
N VAL A 57 -1.94 -15.75 -0.28
CA VAL A 57 -2.24 -15.97 1.14
C VAL A 57 -2.01 -14.71 2.01
N THR A 58 -1.31 -13.71 1.49
CA THR A 58 -1.12 -12.40 2.13
C THR A 58 -2.27 -11.41 1.87
N TYR A 59 -3.27 -11.79 1.07
CA TYR A 59 -4.46 -10.96 0.89
C TYR A 59 -5.25 -10.87 2.19
N VAL A 60 -5.52 -9.65 2.63
CA VAL A 60 -6.40 -9.39 3.77
C VAL A 60 -7.77 -8.99 3.21
N PRO A 61 -8.82 -9.81 3.39
CA PRO A 61 -10.14 -9.52 2.84
C PRO A 61 -10.66 -8.14 3.25
N ALA A 62 -11.17 -7.40 2.27
CA ALA A 62 -11.78 -6.08 2.45
C ALA A 62 -10.88 -5.00 3.10
N ARG A 63 -9.55 -5.18 3.13
CA ARG A 63 -8.64 -4.20 3.76
C ARG A 63 -8.75 -2.81 3.14
N ASN A 64 -8.66 -2.70 1.81
CA ASN A 64 -8.76 -1.42 1.15
C ASN A 64 -10.18 -0.84 1.21
N ILE A 65 -11.23 -1.68 1.26
CA ILE A 65 -12.60 -1.24 1.52
C ILE A 65 -12.67 -0.55 2.88
N SER A 66 -12.16 -1.18 3.94
CA SER A 66 -12.17 -0.63 5.30
C SER A 66 -11.35 0.66 5.38
N MET A 67 -10.15 0.70 4.78
CA MET A 67 -9.29 1.88 4.77
C MET A 67 -9.94 3.05 4.03
N LEU A 68 -10.56 2.82 2.87
CA LEU A 68 -11.25 3.87 2.10
C LEU A 68 -12.52 4.36 2.81
N SER A 69 -13.24 3.46 3.51
CA SER A 69 -14.39 3.85 4.31
C SER A 69 -13.98 4.78 5.46
N LEU A 70 -12.88 4.48 6.16
CA LEU A 70 -12.31 5.35 7.19
C LEU A 70 -11.81 6.67 6.60
N ALA A 71 -11.10 6.61 5.45
CA ALA A 71 -10.63 7.81 4.78
C ALA A 71 -11.77 8.72 4.32
N GLY A 72 -12.96 8.15 4.02
CA GLY A 72 -14.17 8.91 3.71
C GLY A 72 -14.61 9.88 4.82
N LEU A 73 -14.22 9.61 6.08
CA LEU A 73 -14.46 10.52 7.20
C LEU A 73 -13.74 11.88 7.05
N CYS A 74 -12.77 12.00 6.13
CA CYS A 74 -12.12 13.28 5.81
C CYS A 74 -13.09 14.37 5.37
N GLU A 75 -14.30 14.00 4.91
CA GLU A 75 -15.40 14.92 4.65
C GLU A 75 -15.69 15.83 5.85
N SER A 76 -15.63 15.29 7.07
CA SER A 76 -15.88 16.07 8.31
C SER A 76 -14.79 17.10 8.61
N GLU A 77 -13.59 16.92 8.06
CA GLU A 77 -12.44 17.83 8.19
C GLU A 77 -12.29 18.77 6.98
N GLY A 78 -13.26 18.78 6.06
CA GLY A 78 -13.22 19.59 4.84
C GLY A 78 -12.31 19.02 3.75
N GLY A 79 -11.95 17.74 3.81
CA GLY A 79 -11.18 17.06 2.76
C GLY A 79 -12.03 16.83 1.51
N ASP A 80 -11.47 17.08 0.34
CA ASP A 80 -12.13 16.95 -0.97
C ASP A 80 -11.58 15.77 -1.80
N ALA A 81 -10.49 15.15 -1.36
CA ALA A 81 -9.87 14.02 -2.05
C ALA A 81 -9.18 13.03 -1.11
N ILE A 82 -9.23 11.75 -1.49
CA ILE A 82 -8.50 10.63 -0.88
C ILE A 82 -7.47 10.16 -1.89
N TYR A 83 -6.19 10.22 -1.53
CA TYR A 83 -5.11 9.65 -2.33
C TYR A 83 -4.76 8.27 -1.82
N ILE A 84 -4.70 7.27 -2.73
CA ILE A 84 -4.29 5.91 -2.41
C ILE A 84 -3.19 5.44 -3.35
N GLY A 85 -2.11 4.90 -2.77
CA GLY A 85 -0.95 4.36 -3.50
C GLY A 85 -1.13 2.93 -4.00
N ALA A 86 -2.33 2.57 -4.46
CA ALA A 86 -2.57 1.25 -5.07
C ALA A 86 -1.84 1.13 -6.41
N ASN A 87 -1.39 -0.09 -6.72
CA ASN A 87 -0.73 -0.42 -7.97
C ASN A 87 -1.27 -1.76 -8.50
N SER A 88 -1.63 -1.82 -9.79
CA SER A 88 -2.24 -2.99 -10.42
C SER A 88 -1.38 -3.60 -11.54
N VAL A 89 -0.28 -2.95 -11.95
CA VAL A 89 0.48 -3.34 -13.16
C VAL A 89 1.40 -4.53 -12.90
N ASP A 90 2.23 -4.47 -11.86
CA ASP A 90 3.21 -5.54 -11.60
C ASP A 90 2.64 -6.70 -10.81
N TYR A 91 1.50 -6.48 -10.16
CA TYR A 91 0.87 -7.49 -9.32
C TYR A 91 -0.63 -7.23 -9.17
N SER A 92 -1.43 -7.93 -9.96
CA SER A 92 -2.90 -7.79 -9.99
C SER A 92 -3.64 -8.76 -9.06
N GLY A 93 -2.94 -9.46 -8.16
CA GLY A 93 -3.52 -10.48 -7.28
C GLY A 93 -4.54 -9.96 -6.27
N TYR A 94 -4.51 -8.66 -5.95
CA TYR A 94 -5.46 -8.07 -5.01
C TYR A 94 -6.67 -7.47 -5.75
N PRO A 95 -7.89 -8.02 -5.57
CA PRO A 95 -9.10 -7.52 -6.26
C PRO A 95 -9.41 -6.06 -5.90
N ASP A 96 -9.08 -5.63 -4.68
CA ASP A 96 -9.28 -4.28 -4.16
C ASP A 96 -8.14 -3.29 -4.52
N CYS A 97 -7.32 -3.63 -5.51
CA CYS A 97 -6.32 -2.76 -6.14
C CYS A 97 -6.58 -2.52 -7.63
N ARG A 98 -7.72 -2.99 -8.16
CA ARG A 98 -8.07 -2.86 -9.59
C ARG A 98 -8.83 -1.56 -9.89
N PRO A 99 -8.73 -1.01 -11.12
CA PRO A 99 -9.46 0.20 -11.50
C PRO A 99 -10.95 0.13 -11.21
N GLU A 100 -11.59 -1.00 -11.55
CA GLU A 100 -13.04 -1.21 -11.40
C GLU A 100 -13.49 -1.11 -9.92
N PHE A 101 -12.59 -1.51 -8.99
CA PHE A 101 -12.85 -1.38 -7.56
C PHE A 101 -12.94 0.09 -7.16
N PHE A 102 -11.99 0.93 -7.58
CA PHE A 102 -11.99 2.36 -7.22
C PHE A 102 -13.14 3.12 -7.88
N GLU A 103 -13.51 2.77 -9.11
CA GLU A 103 -14.70 3.32 -9.78
C GLU A 103 -16.00 2.97 -9.04
N ALA A 104 -16.13 1.71 -8.59
CA ALA A 104 -17.29 1.27 -7.81
C ALA A 104 -17.32 1.97 -6.45
N PHE A 105 -16.18 2.09 -5.77
CA PHE A 105 -16.11 2.74 -4.45
C PHE A 105 -16.39 4.24 -4.54
N GLN A 106 -15.95 4.92 -5.62
CA GLN A 106 -16.32 6.32 -5.88
C GLN A 106 -17.84 6.49 -5.96
N LYS A 107 -18.57 5.56 -6.58
CA LYS A 107 -20.04 5.59 -6.62
C LYS A 107 -20.63 5.45 -5.21
N VAL A 108 -20.04 4.62 -4.33
CA VAL A 108 -20.46 4.50 -2.93
C VAL A 108 -20.32 5.87 -2.23
N LEU A 109 -19.18 6.56 -2.37
CA LEU A 109 -19.01 7.89 -1.77
C LEU A 109 -20.01 8.91 -2.34
N ASN A 110 -20.31 8.86 -3.65
CA ASN A 110 -21.23 9.79 -4.29
C ASN A 110 -22.65 9.69 -3.75
N VAL A 111 -23.10 8.50 -3.36
CA VAL A 111 -24.48 8.28 -2.90
C VAL A 111 -24.59 8.09 -1.38
N GLY A 112 -23.47 7.78 -0.71
CA GLY A 112 -23.43 7.39 0.70
C GLY A 112 -22.91 8.46 1.64
N THR A 113 -22.44 9.61 1.14
CA THR A 113 -21.91 10.70 1.96
C THR A 113 -22.74 11.98 1.79
N LYS A 114 -22.64 12.90 2.78
CA LYS A 114 -23.34 14.18 2.71
C LYS A 114 -22.86 15.00 1.52
N CYS A 115 -21.54 15.16 1.36
CA CYS A 115 -20.98 15.89 0.23
C CYS A 115 -21.35 15.26 -1.11
N GLY A 116 -21.40 13.92 -1.17
CA GLY A 116 -21.82 13.18 -2.36
C GLY A 116 -23.22 13.55 -2.82
N VAL A 117 -24.21 13.47 -1.94
CA VAL A 117 -25.62 13.79 -2.28
C VAL A 117 -25.83 15.28 -2.51
N GLN A 118 -24.93 16.14 -2.03
CA GLN A 118 -24.94 17.59 -2.27
C GLN A 118 -24.20 17.99 -3.57
N GLY A 119 -23.71 17.02 -4.36
CA GLY A 119 -23.06 17.26 -5.67
C GLY A 119 -21.57 17.57 -5.60
N SER A 120 -20.93 17.45 -4.42
CA SER A 120 -19.49 17.69 -4.23
C SER A 120 -18.81 16.52 -3.52
N PRO A 121 -18.85 15.30 -4.10
CA PRO A 121 -18.31 14.11 -3.46
C PRO A 121 -16.79 14.20 -3.26
N VAL A 122 -16.29 13.63 -2.17
CA VAL A 122 -14.86 13.37 -1.98
C VAL A 122 -14.36 12.47 -3.11
N LYS A 123 -13.27 12.85 -3.77
CA LYS A 123 -12.71 12.14 -4.92
C LYS A 123 -11.68 11.11 -4.49
N ILE A 124 -11.72 9.92 -5.09
CA ILE A 124 -10.66 8.92 -4.95
C ILE A 124 -9.64 9.14 -6.07
N ILE A 125 -8.39 9.34 -5.71
CA ILE A 125 -7.29 9.61 -6.64
C ILE A 125 -6.24 8.50 -6.49
N THR A 126 -5.96 7.79 -7.58
CA THR A 126 -5.05 6.65 -7.66
C THR A 126 -3.88 6.95 -8.60
N PRO A 127 -2.94 7.85 -8.24
CA PRO A 127 -1.99 8.46 -9.18
C PRO A 127 -0.97 7.48 -9.77
N ILE A 128 -0.76 6.33 -9.13
CA ILE A 128 0.25 5.33 -9.52
C ILE A 128 -0.36 3.98 -9.91
N LEU A 129 -1.69 3.90 -10.07
CA LEU A 129 -2.42 2.66 -10.28
C LEU A 129 -1.96 1.90 -11.54
N SER A 130 -1.71 2.62 -12.62
CA SER A 130 -1.29 2.09 -13.92
C SER A 130 0.23 2.14 -14.18
N MET A 131 1.03 2.48 -13.17
CA MET A 131 2.49 2.56 -13.29
C MET A 131 3.16 1.25 -12.89
N SER A 132 4.24 0.86 -13.57
CA SER A 132 5.15 -0.19 -13.10
C SER A 132 5.90 0.25 -11.85
N LYS A 133 6.45 -0.69 -11.09
CA LYS A 133 7.29 -0.37 -9.92
C LYS A 133 8.50 0.49 -10.30
N ALA A 134 9.10 0.23 -11.47
CA ALA A 134 10.21 1.03 -11.99
C ALA A 134 9.79 2.48 -12.26
N GLU A 135 8.63 2.70 -12.88
CA GLU A 135 8.11 4.04 -13.11
C GLU A 135 7.79 4.78 -11.81
N ILE A 136 7.22 4.07 -10.82
CA ILE A 136 6.96 4.62 -9.48
C ILE A 136 8.28 5.07 -8.82
N VAL A 137 9.34 4.24 -8.86
CA VAL A 137 10.65 4.57 -8.30
C VAL A 137 11.26 5.79 -9.00
N LYS A 138 11.20 5.84 -10.35
CA LYS A 138 11.69 6.99 -11.12
C LYS A 138 10.91 8.27 -10.78
N LEU A 139 9.60 8.19 -10.70
CA LEU A 139 8.75 9.33 -10.32
C LEU A 139 9.06 9.81 -8.90
N ALA A 140 9.15 8.89 -7.94
CA ALA A 140 9.47 9.20 -6.55
C ALA A 140 10.83 9.90 -6.42
N THR A 141 11.85 9.40 -7.14
CA THR A 141 13.18 10.01 -7.19
C THR A 141 13.13 11.42 -7.79
N LYS A 142 12.41 11.59 -8.91
CA LYS A 142 12.24 12.90 -9.56
C LYS A 142 11.56 13.91 -8.65
N LEU A 143 10.61 13.47 -7.82
CA LEU A 143 9.88 14.32 -6.86
C LEU A 143 10.63 14.52 -5.54
N GLY A 144 11.80 13.89 -5.36
CA GLY A 144 12.54 13.96 -4.10
C GLY A 144 11.83 13.26 -2.94
N ALA A 145 11.00 12.24 -3.23
CA ALA A 145 10.31 11.50 -2.19
C ALA A 145 11.32 10.75 -1.29
N PRO A 146 11.10 10.72 0.04
CA PRO A 146 12.04 10.13 1.00
C PRO A 146 11.98 8.61 0.99
N LEU A 147 12.45 7.97 -0.10
CA LEU A 147 12.40 6.52 -0.31
C LEU A 147 13.09 5.73 0.81
N GLN A 148 14.07 6.31 1.50
CA GLN A 148 14.76 5.72 2.66
C GLN A 148 13.83 5.52 3.87
N TYR A 149 12.71 6.22 3.94
CA TYR A 149 11.72 6.08 5.02
C TYR A 149 10.57 5.14 4.65
N THR A 150 10.55 4.61 3.42
CA THR A 150 9.49 3.70 2.98
C THR A 150 9.76 2.27 3.42
N TRP A 151 8.70 1.50 3.66
CA TRP A 151 8.78 0.10 4.07
C TRP A 151 7.82 -0.76 3.27
N SER A 152 8.26 -1.94 2.86
CA SER A 152 7.46 -2.89 2.08
C SER A 152 7.46 -4.31 2.64
N CYS A 153 8.46 -4.69 3.45
CA CYS A 153 8.63 -6.06 3.90
C CYS A 153 7.47 -6.53 4.79
N TYR A 154 6.91 -7.71 4.46
CA TYR A 154 5.81 -8.32 5.21
C TYR A 154 6.23 -8.95 6.54
N ASN A 155 7.52 -9.25 6.75
CA ASN A 155 8.01 -9.90 7.96
C ASN A 155 8.21 -8.94 9.14
N GLY A 156 8.31 -7.62 8.90
CA GLY A 156 8.34 -6.61 9.97
C GLY A 156 9.60 -6.62 10.83
N GLY A 157 10.73 -7.15 10.35
CA GLY A 157 12.03 -7.12 11.04
C GLY A 157 12.67 -5.74 11.12
N GLU A 158 13.86 -5.63 11.71
CA GLU A 158 14.65 -4.38 11.70
C GLU A 158 15.12 -4.04 10.29
N LYS A 159 15.57 -5.07 9.52
CA LYS A 159 15.91 -5.00 8.11
C LYS A 159 14.87 -5.72 7.28
N ALA A 160 14.74 -5.34 6.02
CA ALA A 160 13.85 -6.02 5.09
C ALA A 160 14.39 -7.42 4.77
N CYS A 161 13.53 -8.43 4.72
CA CYS A 161 13.98 -9.83 4.56
C CYS A 161 14.58 -10.14 3.17
N GLY A 162 14.25 -9.38 2.13
CA GLY A 162 14.75 -9.58 0.77
C GLY A 162 14.05 -10.68 -0.05
N HIS A 163 13.23 -11.52 0.55
CA HIS A 163 12.69 -12.73 -0.08
C HIS A 163 11.17 -12.91 -0.03
N CYS A 164 10.41 -12.04 0.65
CA CYS A 164 8.95 -12.04 0.52
C CYS A 164 8.53 -11.34 -0.78
N ASP A 165 7.31 -11.61 -1.26
CA ASP A 165 6.78 -11.04 -2.51
C ASP A 165 7.00 -9.53 -2.61
N SER A 166 6.68 -8.81 -1.55
CA SER A 166 6.80 -7.35 -1.52
C SER A 166 8.25 -6.87 -1.62
N CYS A 167 9.21 -7.56 -0.97
CA CYS A 167 10.63 -7.25 -1.10
C CYS A 167 11.14 -7.52 -2.51
N LEU A 168 10.80 -8.67 -3.09
CA LEU A 168 11.25 -9.06 -4.44
C LEU A 168 10.70 -8.11 -5.51
N LEU A 169 9.42 -7.74 -5.44
CA LEU A 169 8.82 -6.77 -6.35
C LEU A 169 9.42 -5.38 -6.19
N ARG A 170 9.76 -4.97 -4.95
CA ARG A 170 10.45 -3.73 -4.68
C ARG A 170 11.86 -3.72 -5.28
N LEU A 171 12.67 -4.73 -4.99
CA LEU A 171 14.03 -4.87 -5.53
C LEU A 171 14.04 -4.88 -7.05
N LYS A 172 13.11 -5.62 -7.67
CA LYS A 172 12.93 -5.61 -9.13
C LYS A 172 12.65 -4.20 -9.64
N GLY A 173 11.72 -3.47 -9.01
CA GLY A 173 11.39 -2.10 -9.42
C GLY A 173 12.56 -1.14 -9.34
N PHE A 174 13.37 -1.20 -8.27
CA PHE A 174 14.59 -0.40 -8.13
C PHE A 174 15.66 -0.78 -9.16
N ALA A 175 15.89 -2.08 -9.39
CA ALA A 175 16.85 -2.58 -10.40
C ALA A 175 16.46 -2.11 -11.81
N GLU A 176 15.20 -2.26 -12.22
CA GLU A 176 14.68 -1.82 -13.51
C GLU A 176 14.68 -0.29 -13.66
N ALA A 177 14.59 0.45 -12.57
CA ALA A 177 14.75 1.90 -12.57
C ALA A 177 16.21 2.33 -12.71
N GLY A 178 17.18 1.44 -12.49
CA GLY A 178 18.62 1.75 -12.43
C GLY A 178 19.03 2.54 -11.19
N ILE A 179 18.26 2.41 -10.10
CA ILE A 179 18.44 3.16 -8.84
C ILE A 179 18.68 2.15 -7.72
N LYS A 180 19.64 2.42 -6.85
CA LYS A 180 19.88 1.58 -5.67
C LYS A 180 18.77 1.80 -4.64
N ASP A 181 18.18 0.71 -4.13
CA ASP A 181 17.23 0.80 -3.03
C ASP A 181 17.92 1.30 -1.76
N PRO A 182 17.44 2.39 -1.13
CA PRO A 182 18.04 2.92 0.08
C PRO A 182 17.69 2.15 1.37
N VAL A 183 16.80 1.15 1.29
CA VAL A 183 16.40 0.33 2.45
C VAL A 183 17.43 -0.77 2.69
N GLU A 184 17.73 -1.06 3.96
CA GLU A 184 18.60 -2.16 4.33
C GLU A 184 17.88 -3.50 4.30
N TYR A 185 18.59 -4.53 3.82
CA TYR A 185 18.12 -5.90 3.73
C TYR A 185 18.93 -6.85 4.64
N GLU A 186 18.32 -7.97 5.05
CA GLU A 186 19.01 -9.07 5.71
C GLU A 186 19.90 -9.80 4.69
N GLY A 187 21.19 -9.99 5.01
CA GLY A 187 22.15 -10.65 4.11
C GLY A 187 22.67 -9.73 2.99
N SER A 188 23.46 -10.32 2.09
CA SER A 188 23.95 -9.66 0.87
C SER A 188 22.96 -9.92 -0.27
N ILE A 189 22.34 -8.87 -0.77
CA ILE A 189 21.42 -8.88 -1.93
C ILE A 189 22.16 -8.28 -3.13
#